data_2c994deb582c807cb2511449ee14a166
#
_entry.id   2c994deb582c807cb2511449ee14a166
#
_cell.length_a   1.000
_cell.length_b   1.000
_cell.length_c   1.000
_cell.angle_alpha   90.00
_cell.angle_beta   90.00
_cell.angle_gamma   90.00
#
_symmetry.space_group_name_H-M   'P 1'
#
loop_
_entity.id
_entity.type
_entity.pdbx_description
1 polymer ?
#
loop_
_entity_poly.entity_id
_entity_poly.type
_entity_poly.pdbx_seq_one_letter_code
_entity_poly.pdbx_strand_id
1 'polypeptide(L)'
;VPMFNAGKLQAAVDLAKAERDQHFIAYKASVLTALQDVENASVSLTQERIRNGKLSSSAKSARDAARQVRILYQSGAASLLEVLDAQRSLDTAEDTLLQSRVSIATDYIALNKALGGGWDGAIDSAKPKGVDAKTRPQPASKATQ
;
A
#
# COMPACT_ATOMS: atom_id res chain seq x y z
N VAL A 1 -59.63 8.32 -11.04
CA VAL A 1 -58.96 7.15 -10.49
C VAL A 1 -59.21 6.04 -11.48
N PRO A 2 -58.17 5.45 -12.13
CA PRO A 2 -58.42 4.38 -13.09
C PRO A 2 -58.85 3.14 -12.32
N MET A 3 -60.10 2.73 -12.54
CA MET A 3 -60.67 1.56 -11.87
C MET A 3 -60.17 0.22 -12.46
N PHE A 4 -59.45 0.24 -13.56
CA PHE A 4 -58.85 -0.93 -14.19
C PHE A 4 -57.42 -0.61 -14.65
N ASN A 5 -56.43 -1.25 -13.99
CA ASN A 5 -55.00 -1.00 -14.26
C ASN A 5 -54.30 -2.18 -14.95
N ALA A 6 -55.06 -3.16 -15.49
CA ALA A 6 -54.57 -4.31 -16.26
C ALA A 6 -53.25 -4.94 -15.69
N GLY A 7 -53.11 -5.06 -14.37
CA GLY A 7 -51.93 -5.63 -13.70
C GLY A 7 -50.71 -4.69 -13.55
N LYS A 8 -50.76 -3.41 -14.02
CA LYS A 8 -49.66 -2.49 -13.96
C LYS A 8 -49.14 -2.25 -12.53
N LEU A 9 -50.04 -2.14 -11.55
CA LEU A 9 -49.67 -1.97 -10.14
C LEU A 9 -48.98 -3.23 -9.60
N GLN A 10 -49.46 -4.40 -9.96
CA GLN A 10 -48.84 -5.67 -9.53
C GLN A 10 -47.43 -5.80 -10.13
N ALA A 11 -47.27 -5.53 -11.43
CA ALA A 11 -45.98 -5.54 -12.09
C ALA A 11 -45.02 -4.54 -11.51
N ALA A 12 -45.47 -3.33 -11.10
CA ALA A 12 -44.64 -2.36 -10.44
C ALA A 12 -44.16 -2.82 -9.03
N VAL A 13 -45.02 -3.51 -8.28
CA VAL A 13 -44.64 -4.10 -7.00
C VAL A 13 -43.63 -5.22 -7.18
N ASP A 14 -43.82 -6.08 -8.19
CA ASP A 14 -42.92 -7.19 -8.46
C ASP A 14 -41.54 -6.68 -8.97
N LEU A 15 -41.51 -5.61 -9.77
CA LEU A 15 -40.30 -4.92 -10.16
C LEU A 15 -39.57 -4.36 -8.93
N ALA A 16 -40.26 -3.64 -8.05
CA ALA A 16 -39.67 -3.08 -6.85
C ALA A 16 -39.11 -4.17 -5.90
N LYS A 17 -39.77 -5.32 -5.82
CA LYS A 17 -39.23 -6.46 -5.07
C LYS A 17 -37.97 -7.02 -5.70
N ALA A 18 -37.92 -7.17 -7.01
CA ALA A 18 -36.76 -7.66 -7.74
C ALA A 18 -35.57 -6.69 -7.59
N GLU A 19 -35.79 -5.38 -7.68
CA GLU A 19 -34.78 -4.34 -7.45
C GLU A 19 -34.25 -4.41 -6.01
N ARG A 20 -35.12 -4.55 -5.01
CA ARG A 20 -34.69 -4.73 -3.61
C ARG A 20 -33.80 -5.95 -3.45
N ASP A 21 -34.17 -7.08 -4.04
CA ASP A 21 -33.42 -8.33 -3.94
C ASP A 21 -32.05 -8.19 -4.65
N GLN A 22 -32.01 -7.50 -5.78
CA GLN A 22 -30.77 -7.14 -6.47
C GLN A 22 -29.85 -6.28 -5.60
N HIS A 23 -30.37 -5.24 -4.97
CA HIS A 23 -29.60 -4.38 -4.05
C HIS A 23 -29.09 -5.15 -2.83
N PHE A 24 -29.88 -6.10 -2.31
CA PHE A 24 -29.45 -6.94 -1.21
C PHE A 24 -28.29 -7.86 -1.58
N ILE A 25 -28.34 -8.45 -2.78
CA ILE A 25 -27.24 -9.28 -3.31
C ILE A 25 -25.99 -8.42 -3.53
N ALA A 26 -26.15 -7.24 -4.12
CA ALA A 26 -25.04 -6.29 -4.33
C ALA A 26 -24.40 -5.87 -2.99
N TYR A 27 -25.19 -5.60 -1.97
CA TYR A 27 -24.69 -5.33 -0.63
C TYR A 27 -23.87 -6.49 -0.06
N LYS A 28 -24.38 -7.73 -0.15
CA LYS A 28 -23.62 -8.90 0.29
C LYS A 28 -22.31 -9.06 -0.46
N ALA A 29 -22.33 -8.85 -1.77
CA ALA A 29 -21.11 -8.92 -2.59
C ALA A 29 -20.08 -7.86 -2.16
N SER A 30 -20.52 -6.63 -1.91
CA SER A 30 -19.62 -5.55 -1.47
C SER A 30 -18.97 -5.82 -0.09
N VAL A 31 -19.72 -6.41 0.84
CA VAL A 31 -19.20 -6.82 2.15
C VAL A 31 -18.14 -7.92 2.00
N LEU A 32 -18.41 -8.93 1.17
CA LEU A 32 -17.45 -10.01 0.91
C LEU A 32 -16.17 -9.48 0.25
N THR A 33 -16.31 -8.58 -0.72
CA THR A 33 -15.15 -7.92 -1.36
C THR A 33 -14.33 -7.14 -0.35
N ALA A 34 -14.97 -6.36 0.52
CA ALA A 34 -14.27 -5.60 1.56
C ALA A 34 -13.49 -6.52 2.52
N LEU A 35 -14.07 -7.63 2.94
CA LEU A 35 -13.38 -8.63 3.77
C LEU A 35 -12.19 -9.26 3.04
N GLN A 36 -12.37 -9.60 1.78
CA GLN A 36 -11.29 -10.13 0.94
C GLN A 36 -10.13 -9.12 0.78
N ASP A 37 -10.42 -7.84 0.59
CA ASP A 37 -9.41 -6.80 0.48
C ASP A 37 -8.58 -6.66 1.76
N VAL A 38 -9.22 -6.70 2.93
CA VAL A 38 -8.53 -6.67 4.23
C VAL A 38 -7.66 -7.90 4.41
N GLU A 39 -8.16 -9.09 4.11
CA GLU A 39 -7.42 -10.33 4.24
C GLU A 39 -6.20 -10.34 3.31
N ASN A 40 -6.38 -10.00 2.04
CA ASN A 40 -5.30 -9.92 1.07
C ASN A 40 -4.22 -8.92 1.51
N ALA A 41 -4.60 -7.72 1.94
CA ALA A 41 -3.67 -6.70 2.41
C ALA A 41 -2.89 -7.15 3.66
N SER A 42 -3.55 -7.84 4.60
CA SER A 42 -2.93 -8.39 5.81
C SER A 42 -1.91 -9.49 5.49
N VAL A 43 -2.27 -10.40 4.57
CA VAL A 43 -1.38 -11.48 4.12
C VAL A 43 -0.18 -10.90 3.39
N SER A 44 -0.39 -9.95 2.44
CA SER A 44 0.69 -9.28 1.71
C SER A 44 1.69 -8.63 2.66
N LEU A 45 1.21 -7.83 3.61
CA LEU A 45 2.07 -7.15 4.60
C LEU A 45 2.88 -8.16 5.44
N THR A 46 2.26 -9.25 5.86
CA THR A 46 2.92 -10.30 6.66
C THR A 46 4.01 -11.00 5.87
N GLN A 47 3.72 -11.40 4.63
CA GLN A 47 4.67 -12.08 3.76
C GLN A 47 5.84 -11.16 3.38
N GLU A 48 5.57 -9.88 3.10
CA GLU A 48 6.63 -8.94 2.75
C GLU A 48 7.55 -8.64 3.95
N ARG A 49 7.04 -8.61 5.18
CA ARG A 49 7.87 -8.52 6.39
C ARG A 49 8.80 -9.72 6.56
N ILE A 50 8.29 -10.93 6.31
CA ILE A 50 9.10 -12.16 6.36
C ILE A 50 10.18 -12.12 5.27
N ARG A 51 9.82 -11.72 4.05
CA ARG A 51 10.74 -11.54 2.92
C ARG A 51 11.83 -10.53 3.25
N ASN A 52 11.48 -9.37 3.80
CA ASN A 52 12.43 -8.33 4.20
C ASN A 52 13.46 -8.84 5.20
N GLY A 53 13.05 -9.65 6.18
CA GLY A 53 13.97 -10.29 7.12
C GLY A 53 15.01 -11.18 6.43
N LYS A 54 14.59 -11.97 5.42
CA LYS A 54 15.49 -12.82 4.63
C LYS A 54 16.43 -11.98 3.76
N LEU A 55 15.91 -10.94 3.12
CA LEU A 55 16.71 -10.02 2.31
C LEU A 55 17.72 -9.23 3.14
N SER A 56 17.37 -8.86 4.37
CA SER A 56 18.30 -8.22 5.31
C SER A 56 19.48 -9.15 5.66
N SER A 57 19.21 -10.43 5.88
CA SER A 57 20.27 -11.43 6.11
C SER A 57 21.13 -11.62 4.87
N SER A 58 20.54 -11.67 3.68
CA SER A 58 21.27 -11.78 2.41
C SER A 58 22.17 -10.56 2.16
N ALA A 59 21.67 -9.34 2.34
CA ALA A 59 22.46 -8.12 2.21
C ALA A 59 23.62 -8.06 3.20
N LYS A 60 23.41 -8.55 4.44
CA LYS A 60 24.49 -8.68 5.42
C LYS A 60 25.58 -9.63 4.94
N SER A 61 25.21 -10.82 4.45
CA SER A 61 26.16 -11.80 3.92
C SER A 61 26.93 -11.27 2.73
N ALA A 62 26.26 -10.57 1.80
CA ALA A 62 26.90 -9.91 0.66
C ALA A 62 27.90 -8.83 1.10
N ARG A 63 27.58 -8.05 2.12
CA ARG A 63 28.46 -7.03 2.70
C ARG A 63 29.69 -7.65 3.35
N ASP A 64 29.52 -8.74 4.06
CA ASP A 64 30.63 -9.45 4.70
C ASP A 64 31.54 -10.08 3.62
N ALA A 65 30.99 -10.67 2.56
CA ALA A 65 31.72 -11.18 1.42
C ALA A 65 32.53 -10.09 0.70
N ALA A 66 31.91 -8.94 0.40
CA ALA A 66 32.57 -7.81 -0.23
C ALA A 66 33.74 -7.26 0.63
N ARG A 67 33.57 -7.27 1.96
CA ARG A 67 34.64 -6.88 2.88
C ARG A 67 35.79 -7.87 2.85
N GLN A 68 35.52 -9.18 2.85
CA GLN A 68 36.55 -10.20 2.78
C GLN A 68 37.36 -10.15 1.48
N VAL A 69 36.67 -10.01 0.34
CA VAL A 69 37.34 -9.89 -0.98
C VAL A 69 38.23 -8.64 -1.02
N ARG A 70 37.79 -7.54 -0.42
CA ARG A 70 38.60 -6.31 -0.34
C ARG A 70 39.89 -6.52 0.51
N ILE A 71 39.82 -7.26 1.60
CA ILE A 71 40.99 -7.62 2.42
C ILE A 71 41.94 -8.50 1.61
N LEU A 72 41.44 -9.51 0.89
CA LEU A 72 42.24 -10.37 0.02
C LEU A 72 42.91 -9.59 -1.09
N TYR A 73 42.23 -8.62 -1.70
CA TYR A 73 42.81 -7.74 -2.70
C TYR A 73 43.96 -6.90 -2.11
N GLN A 74 43.81 -6.35 -0.93
CA GLN A 74 44.87 -5.60 -0.24
C GLN A 74 46.10 -6.44 0.09
N SER A 75 45.93 -7.74 0.32
CA SER A 75 47.04 -8.69 0.51
C SER A 75 47.62 -9.26 -0.79
N GLY A 76 47.06 -8.88 -1.95
CA GLY A 76 47.45 -9.39 -3.26
C GLY A 76 46.91 -10.79 -3.60
N ALA A 77 46.00 -11.33 -2.76
CA ALA A 77 45.44 -12.67 -2.93
C ALA A 77 44.14 -12.69 -3.81
N ALA A 78 43.60 -11.54 -4.14
CA ALA A 78 42.43 -11.41 -5.03
C ALA A 78 42.67 -10.33 -6.09
N SER A 79 41.94 -10.43 -7.19
CA SER A 79 41.99 -9.46 -8.32
C SER A 79 41.01 -8.29 -8.07
N LEU A 80 41.26 -7.18 -8.77
CA LEU A 80 40.31 -6.05 -8.76
C LEU A 80 38.95 -6.44 -9.35
N LEU A 81 38.91 -7.35 -10.30
CA LEU A 81 37.67 -7.85 -10.91
C LEU A 81 36.79 -8.51 -9.85
N GLU A 82 37.37 -9.36 -8.99
CA GLU A 82 36.64 -10.00 -7.88
C GLU A 82 36.07 -8.98 -6.88
N VAL A 83 36.80 -7.89 -6.60
CA VAL A 83 36.30 -6.80 -5.76
C VAL A 83 35.09 -6.12 -6.39
N LEU A 84 35.16 -5.83 -7.70
CA LEU A 84 34.06 -5.19 -8.43
C LEU A 84 32.82 -6.10 -8.53
N ASP A 85 33.00 -7.41 -8.72
CA ASP A 85 31.89 -8.36 -8.75
C ASP A 85 31.24 -8.51 -7.37
N ALA A 86 32.04 -8.57 -6.31
CA ALA A 86 31.52 -8.59 -4.94
C ALA A 86 30.77 -7.29 -4.58
N GLN A 87 31.28 -6.14 -5.03
CA GLN A 87 30.63 -4.85 -4.84
C GLN A 87 29.28 -4.79 -5.60
N ARG A 88 29.24 -5.21 -6.84
CA ARG A 88 27.99 -5.27 -7.63
C ARG A 88 26.95 -6.19 -6.98
N SER A 89 27.41 -7.33 -6.45
CA SER A 89 26.53 -8.26 -5.75
C SER A 89 25.95 -7.64 -4.46
N LEU A 90 26.76 -6.89 -3.72
CA LEU A 90 26.31 -6.13 -2.55
C LEU A 90 25.29 -5.07 -2.93
N ASP A 91 25.58 -4.25 -3.96
CA ASP A 91 24.69 -3.18 -4.40
C ASP A 91 23.32 -3.73 -4.84
N THR A 92 23.33 -4.86 -5.55
CA THR A 92 22.09 -5.55 -5.94
C THR A 92 21.29 -6.06 -4.74
N ALA A 93 21.96 -6.61 -3.74
CA ALA A 93 21.30 -7.11 -2.54
C ALA A 93 20.72 -5.97 -1.69
N GLU A 94 21.43 -4.84 -1.58
CA GLU A 94 20.97 -3.64 -0.86
C GLU A 94 19.79 -2.98 -1.59
N ASP A 95 19.82 -2.88 -2.92
CA ASP A 95 18.72 -2.35 -3.71
C ASP A 95 17.45 -3.19 -3.54
N THR A 96 17.58 -4.52 -3.61
CA THR A 96 16.46 -5.45 -3.39
C THR A 96 15.88 -5.30 -1.97
N LEU A 97 16.73 -5.10 -0.97
CA LEU A 97 16.28 -4.85 0.40
C LEU A 97 15.53 -3.52 0.53
N LEU A 98 16.00 -2.47 -0.14
CA LEU A 98 15.32 -1.18 -0.15
C LEU A 98 13.95 -1.26 -0.81
N GLN A 99 13.85 -1.95 -1.95
CA GLN A 99 12.57 -2.17 -2.64
C GLN A 99 11.57 -2.91 -1.73
N SER A 100 12.02 -3.93 -1.00
CA SER A 100 11.18 -4.64 -0.03
C SER A 100 10.68 -3.71 1.10
N ARG A 101 11.50 -2.78 1.58
CA ARG A 101 11.06 -1.79 2.58
C ARG A 101 9.98 -0.86 2.05
N VAL A 102 10.10 -0.43 0.79
CA VAL A 102 9.08 0.37 0.11
C VAL A 102 7.79 -0.43 -0.03
N SER A 103 7.88 -1.72 -0.41
CA SER A 103 6.71 -2.61 -0.48
C SER A 103 6.00 -2.73 0.86
N ILE A 104 6.73 -2.92 1.97
CA ILE A 104 6.13 -2.95 3.32
C ILE A 104 5.34 -1.67 3.62
N ALA A 105 5.89 -0.50 3.28
CA ALA A 105 5.21 0.77 3.49
C ALA A 105 3.93 0.88 2.64
N THR A 106 4.00 0.43 1.39
CA THR A 106 2.85 0.40 0.47
C THR A 106 1.77 -0.55 0.97
N ASP A 107 2.15 -1.77 1.39
CA ASP A 107 1.21 -2.77 1.91
C ASP A 107 0.57 -2.31 3.23
N TYR A 108 1.32 -1.61 4.08
CA TYR A 108 0.78 -1.01 5.28
C TYR A 108 -0.28 0.07 4.97
N ILE A 109 -0.03 0.92 3.97
CA ILE A 109 -1.01 1.90 3.50
C ILE A 109 -2.23 1.20 2.91
N ALA A 110 -2.04 0.14 2.10
CA ALA A 110 -3.12 -0.64 1.52
C ALA A 110 -4.00 -1.27 2.61
N LEU A 111 -3.41 -1.85 3.65
CA LEU A 111 -4.13 -2.40 4.79
C LEU A 111 -4.95 -1.31 5.52
N ASN A 112 -4.36 -0.15 5.79
CA ASN A 112 -5.08 0.95 6.42
C ASN A 112 -6.26 1.42 5.57
N LYS A 113 -6.09 1.50 4.24
CA LYS A 113 -7.20 1.84 3.32
C LYS A 113 -8.31 0.78 3.33
N ALA A 114 -7.95 -0.50 3.31
CA ALA A 114 -8.91 -1.60 3.35
C ALA A 114 -9.72 -1.63 4.65
N LEU A 115 -9.09 -1.24 5.77
CA LEU A 115 -9.75 -1.09 7.08
C LEU A 115 -10.60 0.19 7.19
N GLY A 116 -10.66 1.01 6.14
CA GLY A 116 -11.33 2.31 6.20
C GLY A 116 -10.54 3.36 6.98
N GLY A 117 -9.27 3.14 7.23
CA GLY A 117 -8.38 4.09 7.91
C GLY A 117 -8.10 5.32 7.06
N GLY A 118 -7.77 6.42 7.72
CA GLY A 118 -7.57 7.72 7.08
C GLY A 118 -8.84 8.57 7.04
N TRP A 119 -9.94 8.05 7.56
CA TRP A 119 -11.18 8.79 7.75
C TRP A 119 -11.33 9.16 9.22
N ASP A 120 -11.30 10.44 9.53
CA ASP A 120 -11.43 11.01 10.88
C ASP A 120 -12.85 11.51 11.21
N GLY A 121 -13.88 10.92 10.60
CA GLY A 121 -15.28 11.23 10.87
C GLY A 121 -15.97 12.05 9.80
N ALA A 122 -17.17 12.55 10.05
CA ALA A 122 -18.07 13.14 9.09
C ALA A 122 -17.38 14.12 8.12
N ILE A 123 -17.50 13.82 6.82
CA ILE A 123 -17.24 14.82 5.80
C ILE A 123 -18.28 15.93 6.02
N ASP A 124 -17.89 17.01 6.66
CA ASP A 124 -18.66 18.25 6.60
C ASP A 124 -18.50 18.79 5.18
N SER A 125 -19.40 18.38 4.31
CA SER A 125 -19.45 18.86 2.92
C SER A 125 -19.66 20.37 2.81
N ALA A 126 -20.04 21.03 3.90
CA ALA A 126 -20.23 22.48 3.97
C ALA A 126 -18.92 23.23 4.29
N LYS A 127 -17.91 22.52 4.83
CA LYS A 127 -16.58 23.11 5.07
C LYS A 127 -15.51 22.14 4.56
N PRO A 128 -14.98 22.31 3.37
CA PRO A 128 -13.73 21.65 3.01
C PRO A 128 -12.72 22.02 4.09
N LYS A 129 -12.12 21.01 4.76
CA LYS A 129 -11.09 21.20 5.79
C LYS A 129 -9.95 22.00 5.15
N GLY A 130 -10.02 23.31 5.25
CA GLY A 130 -8.94 24.21 4.86
C GLY A 130 -7.74 23.83 5.72
N VAL A 131 -6.58 23.72 5.09
CA VAL A 131 -5.31 23.63 5.80
C VAL A 131 -5.32 24.77 6.82
N ASP A 132 -5.31 24.42 8.12
CA ASP A 132 -5.33 25.42 9.18
C ASP A 132 -4.25 26.46 8.89
N ALA A 133 -4.57 27.74 9.06
CA ALA A 133 -3.66 28.86 8.75
C ALA A 133 -2.31 28.73 9.51
N LYS A 134 -2.28 27.94 10.60
CA LYS A 134 -1.07 27.59 11.38
C LYS A 134 -0.18 26.53 10.73
N THR A 135 -0.71 25.75 9.79
CA THR A 135 0.06 24.68 9.07
C THR A 135 0.50 25.13 7.67
N ARG A 136 0.13 26.33 7.25
CA ARG A 136 0.61 26.91 6.00
C ARG A 136 2.09 27.26 6.16
N PRO A 137 3.00 26.78 5.28
CA PRO A 137 4.38 27.27 5.27
C PRO A 137 4.34 28.80 5.10
N GLN A 138 4.85 29.54 6.05
CA GLN A 138 4.97 30.98 5.90
C GLN A 138 5.95 31.26 4.75
N PRO A 139 5.59 32.11 3.78
CA PRO A 139 6.54 32.55 2.77
C PRO A 139 7.70 33.24 3.51
N ALA A 140 8.94 32.85 3.17
CA ALA A 140 10.13 33.45 3.73
C ALA A 140 10.01 34.97 3.69
N SER A 141 10.10 35.61 4.84
CA SER A 141 10.07 37.07 4.95
C SER A 141 11.21 37.61 4.10
N LYS A 142 10.89 38.44 3.12
CA LYS A 142 11.90 39.19 2.36
C LYS A 142 12.70 40.00 3.36
N ALA A 143 13.98 39.63 3.54
CA ALA A 143 14.93 40.50 4.23
C ALA A 143 15.03 41.82 3.45
N THR A 144 14.54 42.87 4.05
CA THR A 144 14.74 44.25 3.55
C THR A 144 16.17 44.64 3.88
N GLN A 145 16.95 44.87 2.82
CA GLN A 145 18.17 45.69 2.92
C GLN A 145 17.80 47.14 3.01
#